data_3c63bf78e44195a4a8354bac25d33f5e
#
_entry.id   3c63bf78e44195a4a8354bac25d33f5e
#
_cell.length_a   1.000
_cell.length_b   1.000
_cell.length_c   1.000
_cell.angle_alpha   90.00
_cell.angle_beta   90.00
_cell.angle_gamma   90.00
#
_symmetry.space_group_name_H-M   'P 1'
#
loop_
_entity.id
_entity.type
_entity.pdbx_description
1 polymer ?
#
loop_
_entity_poly.entity_id
_entity_poly.type
_entity_poly.pdbx_seq_one_letter_code
_entity_poly.pdbx_strand_id
1 'polypeptide(L)'
;MTTVPIEVPPQVEETVRDVFGEAGDRWLDELPRLVEKLCAAWESTVIGPAFEGGTHAFVAPVRRADGSVAVLKVPVVDEENIAEPTGLFRYGGDGAVRLYRFDADSGAMLMEWARPGTPLLEQPGFPSLEGRPENVDRVRLACALLRRLRREPGAVPDAYPALPRATAVVAGWARRLRNPEPELAEVLPADLREQALAWCARLAEPQGPLLVVNRDTHLGNIVAAEREPWLLIDPKPYLGEAAFDAGFLGMIQVQSDPTPDHARAVLAATARDLDIPADRAAGWAFLRAVEEIIWSVEDDDEEALPLHLAVARALAR
;
A
#
# COMPACT_ATOMS: atom_id res chain seq x y z
N MET A 1 -16.74 21.32 -26.03
CA MET A 1 -16.67 20.16 -25.10
C MET A 1 -16.93 20.73 -23.71
N THR A 2 -17.95 20.24 -23.01
CA THR A 2 -18.24 20.68 -21.65
C THR A 2 -17.11 20.13 -20.77
N THR A 3 -16.35 21.03 -20.15
CA THR A 3 -15.32 20.64 -19.17
C THR A 3 -16.02 20.06 -17.94
N VAL A 4 -15.64 18.86 -17.55
CA VAL A 4 -16.10 18.26 -16.29
C VAL A 4 -15.48 19.08 -15.15
N PRO A 5 -16.25 19.58 -14.17
CA PRO A 5 -15.70 20.27 -13.02
C PRO A 5 -14.71 19.36 -12.27
N ILE A 6 -13.61 19.95 -11.80
CA ILE A 6 -12.66 19.26 -10.94
C ILE A 6 -13.18 19.41 -9.51
N GLU A 7 -13.88 18.39 -9.06
CA GLU A 7 -14.44 18.32 -7.71
C GLU A 7 -13.68 17.25 -6.94
N VAL A 8 -13.18 17.60 -5.76
CA VAL A 8 -12.53 16.65 -4.85
C VAL A 8 -13.62 15.92 -4.07
N PRO A 9 -13.58 14.58 -3.95
CA PRO A 9 -14.53 13.87 -3.11
C PRO A 9 -14.45 14.37 -1.66
N PRO A 10 -15.58 14.58 -0.96
CA PRO A 10 -15.60 15.15 0.38
C PRO A 10 -14.70 14.43 1.37
N GLN A 11 -14.66 13.09 1.32
CA GLN A 11 -13.80 12.29 2.17
C GLN A 11 -12.31 12.58 1.93
N VAL A 12 -11.89 12.76 0.67
CA VAL A 12 -10.49 13.11 0.33
C VAL A 12 -10.17 14.50 0.85
N GLU A 13 -11.10 15.45 0.69
CA GLU A 13 -10.93 16.81 1.16
C GLU A 13 -10.77 16.88 2.68
N GLU A 14 -11.60 16.14 3.43
CA GLU A 14 -11.53 16.01 4.89
C GLU A 14 -10.20 15.40 5.32
N THR A 15 -9.85 14.22 4.79
CA THR A 15 -8.60 13.53 5.15
C THR A 15 -7.36 14.38 4.83
N VAL A 16 -7.35 15.06 3.68
CA VAL A 16 -6.21 15.92 3.29
C VAL A 16 -6.05 17.09 4.26
N ARG A 17 -7.13 17.71 4.73
CA ARG A 17 -7.06 18.76 5.73
C ARG A 17 -6.60 18.27 7.09
N ASP A 18 -7.14 17.13 7.52
CA ASP A 18 -6.83 16.57 8.83
C ASP A 18 -5.37 16.12 8.92
N VAL A 19 -4.87 15.44 7.90
CA VAL A 19 -3.53 14.86 7.90
C VAL A 19 -2.45 15.90 7.57
N PHE A 20 -2.72 16.81 6.60
CA PHE A 20 -1.69 17.72 6.07
C PHE A 20 -1.87 19.18 6.49
N GLY A 21 -2.97 19.54 7.16
CA GLY A 21 -3.24 20.89 7.64
C GLY A 21 -3.09 21.95 6.56
N GLU A 22 -2.30 23.03 6.83
CA GLU A 22 -2.08 24.12 5.87
C GLU A 22 -1.46 23.66 4.52
N ALA A 23 -0.70 22.56 4.51
CA ALA A 23 -0.16 22.01 3.26
C ALA A 23 -1.27 21.36 2.43
N GLY A 24 -2.21 20.70 3.09
CA GLY A 24 -3.42 20.15 2.48
C GLY A 24 -4.31 21.24 1.88
N ASP A 25 -4.56 22.32 2.63
CA ASP A 25 -5.35 23.46 2.14
C ASP A 25 -4.72 24.08 0.87
N ARG A 26 -3.41 24.30 0.86
CA ARG A 26 -2.72 24.81 -0.33
C ARG A 26 -2.82 23.87 -1.53
N TRP A 27 -2.68 22.56 -1.29
CA TRP A 27 -2.82 21.57 -2.34
C TRP A 27 -4.24 21.58 -2.92
N LEU A 28 -5.29 21.65 -2.09
CA LEU A 28 -6.68 21.75 -2.52
C LEU A 28 -6.94 22.99 -3.37
N ASP A 29 -6.39 24.15 -2.96
CA ASP A 29 -6.53 25.42 -3.68
C ASP A 29 -5.84 25.38 -5.06
N GLU A 30 -4.70 24.71 -5.18
CA GLU A 30 -3.88 24.63 -6.40
C GLU A 30 -4.33 23.52 -7.34
N LEU A 31 -5.01 22.48 -6.83
CA LEU A 31 -5.36 21.25 -7.55
C LEU A 31 -6.07 21.51 -8.88
N PRO A 32 -7.11 22.36 -9.00
CA PRO A 32 -7.78 22.58 -10.27
C PRO A 32 -6.84 23.06 -11.38
N ARG A 33 -5.96 24.02 -11.05
CA ARG A 33 -4.96 24.55 -11.99
C ARG A 33 -3.90 23.51 -12.36
N LEU A 34 -3.49 22.71 -11.39
CA LEU A 34 -2.52 21.64 -11.61
C LEU A 34 -3.10 20.56 -12.53
N VAL A 35 -4.34 20.12 -12.33
CA VAL A 35 -5.03 19.16 -13.20
C VAL A 35 -5.14 19.71 -14.63
N GLU A 36 -5.53 20.97 -14.80
CA GLU A 36 -5.59 21.61 -16.12
C GLU A 36 -4.21 21.64 -16.81
N LYS A 37 -3.15 22.01 -16.10
CA LYS A 37 -1.77 22.01 -16.59
C LYS A 37 -1.32 20.62 -17.03
N LEU A 38 -1.55 19.61 -16.20
CA LEU A 38 -1.18 18.22 -16.47
C LEU A 38 -1.97 17.65 -17.66
N CYS A 39 -3.28 17.89 -17.71
CA CYS A 39 -4.12 17.46 -18.83
C CYS A 39 -3.65 18.08 -20.15
N ALA A 40 -3.28 19.36 -20.16
CA ALA A 40 -2.75 20.01 -21.34
C ALA A 40 -1.38 19.42 -21.74
N ALA A 41 -0.47 19.23 -20.78
CA ALA A 41 0.87 18.69 -21.04
C ALA A 41 0.85 17.23 -21.52
N TRP A 42 -0.13 16.44 -21.06
CA TRP A 42 -0.26 15.02 -21.40
C TRP A 42 -1.33 14.74 -22.47
N GLU A 43 -1.82 15.78 -23.12
CA GLU A 43 -2.82 15.71 -24.17
C GLU A 43 -4.02 14.83 -23.76
N SER A 44 -4.56 15.11 -22.58
CA SER A 44 -5.65 14.36 -21.97
C SER A 44 -6.78 15.27 -21.52
N THR A 45 -7.94 14.70 -21.22
CA THR A 45 -9.13 15.44 -20.76
C THR A 45 -9.85 14.63 -19.72
N VAL A 46 -10.20 15.23 -18.58
CA VAL A 46 -11.04 14.62 -17.55
C VAL A 46 -12.41 14.30 -18.15
N ILE A 47 -12.89 13.07 -17.97
CA ILE A 47 -14.12 12.55 -18.60
C ILE A 47 -15.21 12.13 -17.62
N GLY A 48 -14.94 12.24 -16.32
CA GLY A 48 -15.89 11.87 -15.27
C GLY A 48 -15.50 12.45 -13.91
N PRO A 49 -16.33 12.25 -12.89
CA PRO A 49 -15.99 12.65 -11.53
C PRO A 49 -14.76 11.92 -11.03
N ALA A 50 -14.11 12.46 -10.00
CA ALA A 50 -13.06 11.76 -9.29
C ALA A 50 -13.60 10.49 -8.62
N PHE A 51 -12.73 9.49 -8.49
CA PHE A 51 -13.09 8.25 -7.81
C PHE A 51 -13.18 8.49 -6.30
N GLU A 52 -14.14 7.86 -5.67
CA GLU A 52 -14.25 7.77 -4.21
C GLU A 52 -13.26 6.73 -3.67
N GLY A 53 -12.93 6.82 -2.37
CA GLY A 53 -12.09 5.84 -1.68
C GLY A 53 -10.58 6.12 -1.69
N GLY A 54 -10.13 7.21 -2.31
CA GLY A 54 -8.77 7.73 -2.09
C GLY A 54 -8.69 8.48 -0.76
N THR A 55 -7.51 8.48 -0.12
CA THR A 55 -7.29 9.24 1.12
C THR A 55 -6.41 10.47 0.90
N HIS A 56 -5.31 10.33 0.19
CA HIS A 56 -4.27 11.36 0.03
C HIS A 56 -4.04 11.76 -1.43
N ALA A 57 -5.02 11.53 -2.31
CA ALA A 57 -4.87 11.83 -3.73
C ALA A 57 -6.20 12.15 -4.42
N PHE A 58 -6.15 13.08 -5.36
CA PHE A 58 -7.19 13.23 -6.37
C PHE A 58 -6.96 12.19 -7.47
N VAL A 59 -7.96 11.38 -7.78
CA VAL A 59 -7.88 10.32 -8.80
C VAL A 59 -9.09 10.44 -9.71
N ALA A 60 -8.87 10.66 -11.02
CA ALA A 60 -9.97 10.87 -11.96
C ALA A 60 -9.76 10.16 -13.30
N PRO A 61 -10.85 9.73 -13.97
CA PRO A 61 -10.77 9.16 -15.29
C PRO A 61 -10.47 10.24 -16.33
N VAL A 62 -9.55 9.94 -17.23
CA VAL A 62 -9.20 10.84 -18.35
C VAL A 62 -9.22 10.11 -19.68
N ARG A 63 -9.43 10.87 -20.75
CA ARG A 63 -9.29 10.42 -22.15
C ARG A 63 -8.02 11.01 -22.73
N ARG A 64 -7.18 10.18 -23.31
CA ARG A 64 -5.94 10.55 -23.99
C ARG A 64 -6.22 10.97 -25.44
N ALA A 65 -5.27 11.65 -26.07
CA ALA A 65 -5.37 12.10 -27.48
C ALA A 65 -5.63 10.97 -28.47
N ASP A 66 -5.13 9.76 -28.18
CA ASP A 66 -5.36 8.56 -29.00
C ASP A 66 -6.77 7.95 -28.82
N GLY A 67 -7.63 8.57 -27.98
CA GLY A 67 -8.97 8.12 -27.65
C GLY A 67 -9.04 7.06 -26.56
N SER A 68 -7.91 6.51 -26.11
CA SER A 68 -7.88 5.56 -25.00
C SER A 68 -8.20 6.25 -23.68
N VAL A 69 -8.67 5.47 -22.70
CA VAL A 69 -8.94 5.96 -21.35
C VAL A 69 -7.79 5.62 -20.42
N ALA A 70 -7.60 6.47 -19.41
CA ALA A 70 -6.56 6.35 -18.40
C ALA A 70 -7.05 6.93 -17.07
N VAL A 71 -6.22 6.88 -16.05
CA VAL A 71 -6.45 7.51 -14.74
C VAL A 71 -5.36 8.55 -14.50
N LEU A 72 -5.78 9.75 -14.14
CA LEU A 72 -4.92 10.79 -13.60
C LEU A 72 -4.97 10.70 -12.07
N LYS A 73 -3.81 10.50 -11.42
CA LYS A 73 -3.63 10.55 -9.98
C LYS A 73 -2.74 11.75 -9.63
N VAL A 74 -3.23 12.62 -8.76
CA VAL A 74 -2.50 13.76 -8.22
C VAL A 74 -2.44 13.60 -6.71
N PRO A 75 -1.34 13.12 -6.12
CA PRO A 75 -1.23 12.91 -4.68
C PRO A 75 -0.87 14.19 -3.93
N VAL A 76 -1.22 14.24 -2.64
CA VAL A 76 -0.39 15.00 -1.68
C VAL A 76 0.83 14.14 -1.42
N VAL A 77 2.00 14.59 -1.87
CA VAL A 77 3.23 13.78 -1.78
C VAL A 77 3.72 13.73 -0.34
N ASP A 78 3.91 12.53 0.17
CA ASP A 78 4.45 12.23 1.49
C ASP A 78 5.46 11.07 1.46
N GLU A 79 5.99 10.70 2.61
CA GLU A 79 6.98 9.62 2.73
C GLU A 79 6.41 8.25 2.33
N GLU A 80 5.10 8.05 2.39
CA GLU A 80 4.46 6.77 2.07
C GLU A 80 4.24 6.57 0.58
N ASN A 81 3.87 7.65 -0.14
CA ASN A 81 3.49 7.56 -1.55
C ASN A 81 4.58 8.02 -2.53
N ILE A 82 5.60 8.75 -2.04
CA ILE A 82 6.65 9.33 -2.91
C ILE A 82 7.31 8.30 -3.84
N ALA A 83 7.43 7.05 -3.43
CA ALA A 83 8.09 6.00 -4.22
C ALA A 83 7.16 5.25 -5.19
N GLU A 84 5.84 5.51 -5.16
CA GLU A 84 4.86 4.83 -6.01
C GLU A 84 5.23 4.85 -7.50
N PRO A 85 5.59 6.00 -8.11
CA PRO A 85 5.95 6.05 -9.53
C PRO A 85 7.16 5.18 -9.86
N THR A 86 8.13 5.07 -8.94
CA THR A 86 9.29 4.20 -9.11
C THR A 86 8.91 2.73 -9.10
N GLY A 87 8.02 2.32 -8.20
CA GLY A 87 7.48 0.95 -8.17
C GLY A 87 6.74 0.62 -9.47
N LEU A 88 5.82 1.47 -9.90
CA LEU A 88 5.07 1.27 -11.15
C LEU A 88 5.98 1.23 -12.37
N PHE A 89 7.00 2.10 -12.43
CA PHE A 89 8.02 2.06 -13.49
C PHE A 89 8.77 0.72 -13.50
N ARG A 90 9.18 0.22 -12.32
CA ARG A 90 9.90 -1.05 -12.17
C ARG A 90 9.03 -2.26 -12.53
N TYR A 91 7.75 -2.24 -12.20
CA TYR A 91 6.81 -3.30 -12.59
C TYR A 91 6.53 -3.32 -14.10
N GLY A 92 6.61 -2.16 -14.76
CA GLY A 92 6.46 -2.07 -16.22
C GLY A 92 5.10 -2.56 -16.73
N GLY A 93 4.09 -2.57 -15.88
CA GLY A 93 2.77 -3.09 -16.18
C GLY A 93 2.63 -4.61 -15.99
N ASP A 94 3.67 -5.32 -15.56
CA ASP A 94 3.62 -6.76 -15.31
C ASP A 94 3.12 -7.00 -13.87
N GLY A 95 1.84 -7.32 -13.71
CA GLY A 95 1.16 -7.53 -12.43
C GLY A 95 0.69 -6.25 -11.71
N ALA A 96 0.98 -5.08 -12.25
CA ALA A 96 0.50 -3.79 -11.75
C ALA A 96 -0.03 -2.92 -12.89
N VAL A 97 -0.77 -1.89 -12.58
CA VAL A 97 -1.20 -0.90 -13.58
C VAL A 97 0.01 -0.25 -14.25
N ARG A 98 -0.12 0.05 -15.54
CA ARG A 98 0.95 0.72 -16.30
C ARG A 98 1.03 2.18 -15.93
N LEU A 99 2.25 2.66 -15.72
CA LEU A 99 2.54 4.08 -15.63
C LEU A 99 2.83 4.63 -17.03
N TYR A 100 2.02 5.57 -17.50
CA TYR A 100 2.19 6.19 -18.81
C TYR A 100 3.02 7.47 -18.75
N ARG A 101 2.82 8.29 -17.71
CA ARG A 101 3.52 9.56 -17.48
C ARG A 101 3.70 9.79 -15.99
N PHE A 102 4.75 10.50 -15.65
CA PHE A 102 5.06 10.94 -14.30
C PHE A 102 5.58 12.38 -14.34
N ASP A 103 5.07 13.23 -13.48
CA ASP A 103 5.52 14.60 -13.26
C ASP A 103 6.25 14.66 -11.91
N ALA A 104 7.57 14.86 -11.97
CA ALA A 104 8.42 14.83 -10.76
C ALA A 104 8.20 16.03 -9.84
N ASP A 105 7.69 17.16 -10.37
CA ASP A 105 7.46 18.36 -9.58
C ASP A 105 6.23 18.22 -8.66
N SER A 106 5.18 17.55 -9.15
CA SER A 106 3.91 17.39 -8.41
C SER A 106 3.67 15.99 -7.90
N GLY A 107 4.48 15.00 -8.28
CA GLY A 107 4.21 13.59 -8.00
C GLY A 107 3.06 12.99 -8.81
N ALA A 108 2.46 13.75 -9.71
CA ALA A 108 1.31 13.31 -10.49
C ALA A 108 1.66 12.20 -11.47
N MET A 109 0.69 11.31 -11.68
CA MET A 109 0.83 10.14 -12.55
C MET A 109 -0.34 10.01 -13.51
N LEU A 110 -0.05 9.64 -14.75
CA LEU A 110 -1.03 9.15 -15.71
C LEU A 110 -0.86 7.65 -15.81
N MET A 111 -1.89 6.90 -15.49
CA MET A 111 -1.81 5.44 -15.33
C MET A 111 -2.89 4.71 -16.11
N GLU A 112 -2.71 3.42 -16.29
CA GLU A 112 -3.73 2.52 -16.79
C GLU A 112 -4.98 2.55 -15.90
N TRP A 113 -6.14 2.63 -16.53
CA TRP A 113 -7.41 2.41 -15.82
C TRP A 113 -7.71 0.91 -15.78
N ALA A 114 -7.50 0.28 -14.66
CA ALA A 114 -7.94 -1.09 -14.43
C ALA A 114 -9.47 -1.15 -14.45
N ARG A 115 -10.04 -1.88 -15.39
CA ARG A 115 -11.49 -2.08 -15.55
C ARG A 115 -11.79 -3.57 -15.55
N PRO A 116 -12.84 -4.03 -14.84
CA PRO A 116 -13.85 -3.24 -14.11
C PRO A 116 -13.33 -2.56 -12.83
N GLY A 117 -12.17 -2.88 -12.33
CA GLY A 117 -11.56 -2.26 -11.16
C GLY A 117 -12.12 -2.76 -9.81
N THR A 118 -12.92 -3.84 -9.82
CA THR A 118 -13.47 -4.39 -8.58
C THR A 118 -12.36 -5.00 -7.73
N PRO A 119 -12.23 -4.58 -6.45
CA PRO A 119 -11.22 -5.11 -5.55
C PRO A 119 -11.36 -6.62 -5.31
N LEU A 120 -10.25 -7.32 -5.17
CA LEU A 120 -10.23 -8.73 -4.83
C LEU A 120 -10.90 -9.00 -3.47
N LEU A 121 -10.85 -8.02 -2.57
CA LEU A 121 -11.54 -8.06 -1.28
C LEU A 121 -13.06 -8.22 -1.41
N GLU A 122 -13.67 -7.52 -2.37
CA GLU A 122 -15.13 -7.42 -2.53
C GLU A 122 -15.74 -8.55 -3.34
N GLN A 123 -14.93 -9.37 -3.99
CA GLN A 123 -15.41 -10.41 -4.89
C GLN A 123 -15.80 -11.69 -4.13
N PRO A 124 -17.08 -12.02 -3.95
CA PRO A 124 -17.49 -13.25 -3.29
C PRO A 124 -17.17 -14.49 -4.13
N GLY A 125 -17.40 -14.43 -5.42
CA GLY A 125 -17.11 -15.50 -6.37
C GLY A 125 -16.34 -14.92 -7.55
N PHE A 126 -15.16 -14.40 -7.31
CA PHE A 126 -14.37 -13.71 -8.32
C PHE A 126 -13.94 -14.65 -9.47
N PRO A 127 -13.74 -14.12 -10.68
CA PRO A 127 -13.30 -14.93 -11.80
C PRO A 127 -11.94 -15.56 -11.50
N SER A 128 -11.83 -16.85 -11.68
CA SER A 128 -10.57 -17.55 -11.64
C SER A 128 -9.83 -17.40 -12.97
N LEU A 129 -8.52 -17.49 -12.94
CA LEU A 129 -7.69 -17.54 -14.16
C LEU A 129 -8.03 -18.73 -15.06
N GLU A 130 -8.64 -19.79 -14.48
CA GLU A 130 -9.04 -21.01 -15.16
C GLU A 130 -10.55 -21.15 -15.31
N GLY A 131 -11.33 -20.12 -15.02
CA GLY A 131 -12.79 -20.17 -15.03
C GLY A 131 -13.41 -20.99 -13.91
N ARG A 132 -12.69 -21.20 -12.79
CA ARG A 132 -13.12 -21.95 -11.60
C ARG A 132 -13.16 -21.07 -10.36
N PRO A 133 -14.08 -20.10 -10.26
CA PRO A 133 -14.09 -19.10 -9.20
C PRO A 133 -14.27 -19.69 -7.79
N GLU A 134 -14.99 -20.80 -7.65
CA GLU A 134 -15.25 -21.48 -6.38
C GLU A 134 -13.99 -22.06 -5.71
N ASN A 135 -12.93 -22.31 -6.48
CA ASN A 135 -11.67 -22.88 -5.99
C ASN A 135 -10.57 -21.84 -5.78
N VAL A 136 -10.87 -20.55 -6.00
CA VAL A 136 -9.87 -19.50 -5.93
C VAL A 136 -9.71 -19.00 -4.50
N ASP A 137 -8.50 -19.14 -3.96
CA ASP A 137 -8.07 -18.55 -2.70
C ASP A 137 -7.52 -17.15 -2.95
N ARG A 138 -8.20 -16.12 -2.45
CA ARG A 138 -7.83 -14.72 -2.64
C ARG A 138 -6.44 -14.39 -2.13
N VAL A 139 -6.09 -14.90 -0.96
CA VAL A 139 -4.77 -14.67 -0.36
C VAL A 139 -3.68 -15.34 -1.19
N ARG A 140 -3.94 -16.54 -1.72
CA ARG A 140 -3.01 -17.23 -2.61
C ARG A 140 -2.81 -16.45 -3.91
N LEU A 141 -3.87 -15.86 -4.47
CA LEU A 141 -3.76 -14.99 -5.63
C LEU A 141 -2.92 -13.75 -5.33
N ALA A 142 -3.15 -13.10 -4.19
CA ALA A 142 -2.35 -11.98 -3.74
C ALA A 142 -0.87 -12.37 -3.58
N CYS A 143 -0.58 -13.48 -2.93
CA CYS A 143 0.79 -14.02 -2.79
C CYS A 143 1.44 -14.30 -4.14
N ALA A 144 0.72 -14.90 -5.09
CA ALA A 144 1.23 -15.18 -6.43
C ALA A 144 1.55 -13.86 -7.18
N LEU A 145 0.70 -12.85 -7.05
CA LEU A 145 0.92 -11.53 -7.63
C LEU A 145 2.13 -10.84 -7.02
N LEU A 146 2.26 -10.84 -5.69
CA LEU A 146 3.41 -10.27 -5.00
C LEU A 146 4.73 -10.92 -5.41
N ARG A 147 4.78 -12.25 -5.48
CA ARG A 147 5.98 -12.97 -5.96
C ARG A 147 6.37 -12.56 -7.38
N ARG A 148 5.38 -12.34 -8.23
CA ARG A 148 5.60 -11.86 -9.59
C ARG A 148 6.08 -10.41 -9.64
N LEU A 149 5.63 -9.57 -8.72
CA LEU A 149 6.02 -8.15 -8.61
C LEU A 149 7.42 -7.94 -8.04
N ARG A 150 7.99 -8.92 -7.34
CA ARG A 150 9.36 -8.84 -6.84
C ARG A 150 10.34 -8.67 -8.01
N ARG A 151 11.12 -7.60 -7.97
CA ARG A 151 12.14 -7.26 -8.98
C ARG A 151 13.46 -6.97 -8.31
N GLU A 152 14.54 -7.28 -8.98
CA GLU A 152 15.83 -6.74 -8.59
C GLU A 152 15.80 -5.21 -8.71
N PRO A 153 16.47 -4.50 -7.78
CA PRO A 153 16.62 -3.05 -7.91
C PRO A 153 17.47 -2.78 -9.16
N GLY A 154 16.93 -2.06 -10.11
CA GLY A 154 17.62 -1.69 -11.32
C GLY A 154 17.65 -0.19 -11.48
N ALA A 155 18.36 0.32 -12.46
CA ALA A 155 18.40 1.73 -12.75
C ALA A 155 16.99 2.26 -13.09
N VAL A 156 16.68 3.43 -12.58
CA VAL A 156 15.52 4.24 -12.95
C VAL A 156 16.02 5.61 -13.43
N PRO A 157 15.27 6.33 -14.26
CA PRO A 157 15.63 7.69 -14.63
C PRO A 157 15.76 8.61 -13.40
N ASP A 158 16.65 9.61 -13.44
CA ASP A 158 16.94 10.51 -12.32
C ASP A 158 15.72 11.28 -11.80
N ALA A 159 14.69 11.44 -12.63
CA ALA A 159 13.43 12.08 -12.23
C ALA A 159 12.60 11.24 -11.25
N TYR A 160 12.88 9.94 -11.11
CA TYR A 160 12.11 9.06 -10.25
C TYR A 160 12.72 9.02 -8.84
N PRO A 161 11.89 9.10 -7.79
CA PRO A 161 12.34 8.99 -6.40
C PRO A 161 13.05 7.67 -6.10
N ALA A 162 14.03 7.71 -5.21
CA ALA A 162 14.67 6.49 -4.73
C ALA A 162 13.69 5.65 -3.91
N LEU A 163 13.80 4.31 -4.02
CA LEU A 163 13.03 3.41 -3.16
C LEU A 163 13.51 3.52 -1.71
N PRO A 164 12.62 3.74 -0.74
CA PRO A 164 12.96 3.67 0.66
C PRO A 164 13.39 2.24 1.03
N ARG A 165 14.17 2.08 2.08
CA ARG A 165 14.62 0.78 2.53
C ARG A 165 13.71 0.23 3.63
N ALA A 166 13.33 -1.04 3.55
CA ALA A 166 12.60 -1.74 4.62
C ALA A 166 13.34 -1.68 5.97
N THR A 167 14.69 -1.66 5.94
CA THR A 167 15.51 -1.49 7.15
C THR A 167 15.35 -0.11 7.81
N ALA A 168 14.99 0.93 7.06
CA ALA A 168 14.70 2.24 7.62
C ALA A 168 13.38 2.22 8.43
N VAL A 169 12.38 1.46 7.96
CA VAL A 169 11.13 1.23 8.69
C VAL A 169 11.44 0.55 10.03
N VAL A 170 12.22 -0.52 10.02
CA VAL A 170 12.67 -1.23 11.24
C VAL A 170 13.41 -0.30 12.19
N ALA A 171 14.30 0.54 11.68
CA ALA A 171 15.02 1.53 12.51
C ALA A 171 14.08 2.58 13.13
N GLY A 172 13.04 2.98 12.38
CA GLY A 172 11.97 3.86 12.88
C GLY A 172 11.20 3.23 14.04
N TRP A 173 10.73 2.00 13.86
CA TRP A 173 10.06 1.23 14.91
C TRP A 173 10.95 1.06 16.14
N ALA A 174 12.21 0.64 15.96
CA ALA A 174 13.14 0.46 17.07
C ALA A 174 13.39 1.75 17.84
N ARG A 175 13.43 2.90 17.21
CA ARG A 175 13.59 4.20 17.86
C ARG A 175 12.38 4.55 18.72
N ARG A 176 11.16 4.39 18.19
CA ARG A 176 9.91 4.64 18.91
C ARG A 176 9.74 3.70 20.12
N LEU A 177 10.02 2.42 19.91
CA LEU A 177 9.87 1.41 20.97
C LEU A 177 10.92 1.50 22.08
N ARG A 178 12.13 2.05 21.82
CA ARG A 178 13.14 2.29 22.88
C ARG A 178 12.78 3.44 23.81
N ASN A 179 12.19 4.48 23.25
CA ASN A 179 11.79 5.68 23.97
C ASN A 179 10.34 6.00 23.58
N PRO A 180 9.37 5.19 24.05
CA PRO A 180 7.96 5.41 23.70
C PRO A 180 7.46 6.70 24.38
N GLU A 181 6.58 7.40 23.69
CA GLU A 181 5.79 8.47 24.26
C GLU A 181 4.97 7.92 25.44
N PRO A 182 4.59 8.75 26.45
CA PRO A 182 3.89 8.30 27.64
C PRO A 182 2.63 7.49 27.33
N GLU A 183 1.82 7.93 26.37
CA GLU A 183 0.58 7.31 25.95
C GLU A 183 0.84 5.90 25.39
N LEU A 184 1.83 5.75 24.51
CA LEU A 184 2.22 4.45 23.98
C LEU A 184 2.81 3.54 25.07
N ALA A 185 3.58 4.11 26.02
CA ALA A 185 4.18 3.35 27.12
C ALA A 185 3.11 2.79 28.09
N GLU A 186 1.97 3.49 28.26
CA GLU A 186 0.84 3.05 29.06
C GLU A 186 0.06 1.92 28.38
N VAL A 187 -0.12 2.01 27.06
CA VAL A 187 -0.96 1.10 26.27
C VAL A 187 -0.23 -0.17 25.83
N LEU A 188 1.03 -0.05 25.37
CA LEU A 188 1.79 -1.18 24.83
C LEU A 188 2.42 -2.01 25.94
N PRO A 189 2.00 -3.28 26.17
CA PRO A 189 2.56 -4.14 27.20
C PRO A 189 4.08 -4.33 27.06
N ALA A 190 4.79 -4.33 28.20
CA ALA A 190 6.24 -4.41 28.23
C ALA A 190 6.80 -5.66 27.52
N ASP A 191 6.14 -6.79 27.67
CA ASP A 191 6.50 -8.06 27.02
C ASP A 191 6.41 -7.99 25.50
N LEU A 192 5.35 -7.38 24.96
CA LEU A 192 5.21 -7.15 23.51
C LEU A 192 6.27 -6.17 22.99
N ARG A 193 6.56 -5.11 23.76
CA ARG A 193 7.59 -4.14 23.41
C ARG A 193 8.99 -4.76 23.38
N GLU A 194 9.33 -5.58 24.37
CA GLU A 194 10.62 -6.29 24.39
C GLU A 194 10.77 -7.24 23.22
N GLN A 195 9.71 -8.00 22.90
CA GLN A 195 9.69 -8.87 21.74
C GLN A 195 9.80 -8.09 20.42
N ALA A 196 9.12 -6.95 20.31
CA ALA A 196 9.22 -6.09 19.13
C ALA A 196 10.64 -5.55 18.93
N LEU A 197 11.32 -5.13 20.00
CA LEU A 197 12.71 -4.70 19.93
C LEU A 197 13.65 -5.85 19.51
N ALA A 198 13.40 -7.08 19.98
CA ALA A 198 14.15 -8.25 19.55
C ALA A 198 13.94 -8.55 18.06
N TRP A 199 12.72 -8.42 17.56
CA TRP A 199 12.43 -8.55 16.13
C TRP A 199 13.06 -7.43 15.31
N CYS A 200 13.00 -6.17 15.76
CA CYS A 200 13.69 -5.07 15.10
C CYS A 200 15.19 -5.36 14.93
N ALA A 201 15.85 -5.89 15.96
CA ALA A 201 17.26 -6.25 15.88
C ALA A 201 17.52 -7.37 14.82
N ARG A 202 16.64 -8.36 14.73
CA ARG A 202 16.76 -9.47 13.76
C ARG A 202 16.45 -9.02 12.33
N LEU A 203 15.44 -8.15 12.14
CA LEU A 203 15.00 -7.69 10.81
C LEU A 203 15.83 -6.52 10.27
N ALA A 204 16.67 -5.90 11.10
CA ALA A 204 17.67 -4.92 10.66
C ALA A 204 18.70 -5.50 9.68
N GLU A 205 18.90 -6.82 9.71
CA GLU A 205 19.76 -7.56 8.79
C GLU A 205 18.89 -8.36 7.82
N PRO A 206 18.72 -7.89 6.57
CA PRO A 206 17.92 -8.59 5.54
C PRO A 206 18.48 -9.96 5.22
N GLN A 207 17.61 -10.92 4.94
CA GLN A 207 17.99 -12.24 4.47
C GLN A 207 17.71 -12.39 2.97
N GLY A 208 18.71 -12.86 2.22
CA GLY A 208 18.61 -13.02 0.76
C GLY A 208 18.85 -11.70 0.00
N PRO A 209 18.49 -11.67 -1.29
CA PRO A 209 18.68 -10.49 -2.12
C PRO A 209 17.70 -9.37 -1.72
N LEU A 210 18.15 -8.12 -1.89
CA LEU A 210 17.25 -6.97 -1.80
C LEU A 210 16.43 -6.88 -3.09
N LEU A 211 15.13 -6.85 -2.93
CA LEU A 211 14.15 -6.80 -4.01
C LEU A 211 13.24 -5.58 -3.85
N VAL A 212 12.55 -5.20 -4.92
CA VAL A 212 11.40 -4.33 -4.84
C VAL A 212 10.27 -5.15 -4.19
N VAL A 213 9.86 -4.73 -3.01
CA VAL A 213 8.81 -5.34 -2.18
C VAL A 213 7.75 -4.30 -1.87
N ASN A 214 6.60 -4.70 -1.37
CA ASN A 214 5.49 -3.78 -1.14
C ASN A 214 5.05 -3.80 0.33
N ARG A 215 4.95 -2.59 0.94
CA ARG A 215 4.60 -2.45 2.36
C ARG A 215 3.11 -2.63 2.63
N ASP A 216 2.28 -2.16 1.71
CA ASP A 216 0.84 -2.01 1.90
C ASP A 216 0.06 -2.85 0.88
N THR A 217 0.29 -4.16 0.89
CA THR A 217 -0.48 -5.06 0.04
C THR A 217 -1.64 -5.65 0.81
N HIS A 218 -2.81 -5.10 0.56
CA HIS A 218 -4.07 -5.69 0.97
C HIS A 218 -4.93 -6.03 -0.25
N LEU A 219 -5.98 -6.85 -0.03
CA LEU A 219 -6.83 -7.33 -1.12
C LEU A 219 -7.64 -6.21 -1.80
N GLY A 220 -7.76 -5.05 -1.17
CA GLY A 220 -8.39 -3.85 -1.74
C GLY A 220 -7.55 -3.20 -2.84
N ASN A 221 -6.20 -3.30 -2.76
CA ASN A 221 -5.29 -2.75 -3.76
C ASN A 221 -5.01 -3.71 -4.93
N ILE A 222 -5.62 -4.90 -4.93
CA ILE A 222 -5.56 -5.84 -6.04
C ILE A 222 -6.93 -5.84 -6.72
N VAL A 223 -6.98 -5.38 -7.95
CA VAL A 223 -8.25 -5.14 -8.66
C VAL A 223 -8.36 -5.96 -9.93
N ALA A 224 -9.58 -6.35 -10.26
CA ALA A 224 -9.89 -7.02 -11.53
C ALA A 224 -9.64 -6.09 -12.72
N ALA A 225 -9.06 -6.61 -13.80
CA ALA A 225 -8.74 -5.82 -14.99
C ALA A 225 -8.93 -6.60 -16.28
N GLU A 226 -9.16 -5.85 -17.38
CA GLU A 226 -9.34 -6.44 -18.72
C GLU A 226 -8.04 -7.01 -19.29
N ARG A 227 -6.90 -6.36 -19.02
CA ARG A 227 -5.61 -6.75 -19.58
C ARG A 227 -5.04 -8.00 -18.91
N GLU A 228 -5.23 -8.11 -17.62
CA GLU A 228 -4.82 -9.23 -16.79
C GLU A 228 -5.90 -9.44 -15.72
N PRO A 229 -6.11 -10.66 -15.25
CA PRO A 229 -7.19 -10.91 -14.29
C PRO A 229 -7.11 -10.04 -13.05
N TRP A 230 -5.89 -9.79 -12.56
CA TRP A 230 -5.61 -9.02 -11.35
C TRP A 230 -4.40 -8.12 -11.56
N LEU A 231 -4.55 -6.85 -11.15
CA LEU A 231 -3.49 -5.86 -11.15
C LEU A 231 -3.38 -5.20 -9.78
N LEU A 232 -2.16 -4.95 -9.35
CA LEU A 232 -1.89 -4.10 -8.20
C LEU A 232 -2.07 -2.63 -8.60
N ILE A 233 -2.80 -1.89 -7.78
CA ILE A 233 -2.89 -0.43 -7.79
C ILE A 233 -2.26 0.12 -6.51
N ASP A 234 -1.94 1.40 -6.46
CA ASP A 234 -1.44 2.12 -5.28
C ASP A 234 -0.31 1.39 -4.52
N PRO A 235 0.78 0.95 -5.18
CA PRO A 235 1.85 0.28 -4.50
C PRO A 235 2.61 1.22 -3.55
N LYS A 236 3.03 0.68 -2.41
CA LYS A 236 3.98 1.31 -1.49
C LYS A 236 5.32 0.55 -1.57
N PRO A 237 6.14 0.81 -2.61
CA PRO A 237 7.31 0.01 -2.90
C PRO A 237 8.50 0.36 -2.00
N TYR A 238 9.21 -0.66 -1.57
CA TYR A 238 10.42 -0.57 -0.76
C TYR A 238 11.53 -1.42 -1.35
N LEU A 239 12.77 -1.14 -0.97
CA LEU A 239 13.89 -2.01 -1.20
C LEU A 239 14.13 -2.85 0.07
N GLY A 240 13.84 -4.15 0.00
CA GLY A 240 13.88 -5.02 1.16
C GLY A 240 14.03 -6.50 0.81
N GLU A 241 14.04 -7.35 1.82
CA GLU A 241 13.94 -8.79 1.66
C GLU A 241 12.53 -9.22 1.28
N ALA A 242 12.40 -10.34 0.59
CA ALA A 242 11.10 -10.86 0.14
C ALA A 242 10.06 -11.04 1.26
N ALA A 243 10.50 -11.31 2.48
CA ALA A 243 9.61 -11.52 3.62
C ALA A 243 8.87 -10.25 4.09
N PHE A 244 9.32 -9.06 3.67
CA PHE A 244 8.65 -7.79 3.95
C PHE A 244 7.20 -7.77 3.44
N ASP A 245 6.92 -8.39 2.28
CA ASP A 245 5.58 -8.51 1.70
C ASP A 245 4.57 -9.22 2.63
N ALA A 246 5.05 -10.04 3.57
CA ALA A 246 4.19 -10.74 4.51
C ALA A 246 3.68 -9.86 5.65
N GLY A 247 4.30 -8.71 5.90
CA GLY A 247 4.00 -7.87 7.07
C GLY A 247 2.53 -7.52 7.17
N PHE A 248 2.04 -6.70 6.26
CA PHE A 248 0.64 -6.27 6.25
C PHE A 248 -0.32 -7.40 5.86
N LEU A 249 -0.01 -8.12 4.77
CA LEU A 249 -0.88 -9.21 4.31
C LEU A 249 -1.08 -10.30 5.35
N GLY A 250 -0.05 -10.66 6.12
CA GLY A 250 -0.15 -11.63 7.20
C GLY A 250 -0.92 -11.09 8.41
N MET A 251 -0.64 -9.86 8.81
CA MET A 251 -1.27 -9.22 9.96
C MET A 251 -2.78 -9.04 9.76
N ILE A 252 -3.21 -8.49 8.62
CA ILE A 252 -4.64 -8.21 8.37
C ILE A 252 -5.52 -9.46 8.35
N GLN A 253 -4.98 -10.62 7.94
CA GLN A 253 -5.72 -11.87 7.97
C GLN A 253 -6.01 -12.35 9.39
N VAL A 254 -5.13 -12.04 10.36
CA VAL A 254 -5.29 -12.43 11.76
C VAL A 254 -6.38 -11.60 12.46
N GLN A 255 -6.73 -10.43 11.95
CA GLN A 255 -7.78 -9.59 12.53
C GLN A 255 -9.15 -10.28 12.61
N SER A 256 -9.46 -11.19 11.69
CA SER A 256 -10.75 -11.90 11.68
C SER A 256 -10.93 -12.88 12.83
N ASP A 257 -9.84 -13.43 13.36
CA ASP A 257 -9.79 -14.33 14.54
C ASP A 257 -8.40 -14.20 15.21
N PRO A 258 -8.22 -13.21 16.11
CA PRO A 258 -6.91 -12.92 16.72
C PRO A 258 -6.54 -13.96 17.81
N THR A 259 -6.47 -15.24 17.42
CA THR A 259 -6.00 -16.33 18.26
C THR A 259 -4.63 -16.85 17.84
N PRO A 260 -3.79 -17.36 18.76
CA PRO A 260 -2.47 -17.87 18.42
C PRO A 260 -2.49 -19.06 17.43
N ASP A 261 -3.52 -19.88 17.46
CA ASP A 261 -3.66 -21.01 16.55
C ASP A 261 -3.99 -20.55 15.14
N HIS A 262 -4.92 -19.61 15.01
CA HIS A 262 -5.24 -18.99 13.72
C HIS A 262 -4.03 -18.23 13.16
N ALA A 263 -3.35 -17.40 13.96
CA ALA A 263 -2.17 -16.66 13.55
C ALA A 263 -1.08 -17.60 13.01
N ARG A 264 -0.80 -18.72 13.69
CA ARG A 264 0.17 -19.71 13.19
C ARG A 264 -0.25 -20.32 11.85
N ALA A 265 -1.51 -20.67 11.70
CA ALA A 265 -2.03 -21.25 10.45
C ALA A 265 -1.93 -20.24 9.29
N VAL A 266 -2.36 -19.00 9.51
CA VAL A 266 -2.27 -17.90 8.53
C VAL A 266 -0.83 -17.65 8.11
N LEU A 267 0.08 -17.47 9.07
CA LEU A 267 1.49 -17.16 8.77
C LEU A 267 2.19 -18.30 8.05
N ALA A 268 1.90 -19.56 8.44
CA ALA A 268 2.46 -20.72 7.75
C ALA A 268 1.98 -20.82 6.28
N ALA A 269 0.70 -20.53 6.04
CA ALA A 269 0.14 -20.51 4.69
C ALA A 269 0.71 -19.34 3.87
N THR A 270 0.73 -18.13 4.42
CA THR A 270 1.28 -16.93 3.77
C THR A 270 2.76 -17.11 3.45
N ALA A 271 3.57 -17.62 4.38
CA ALA A 271 5.00 -17.86 4.15
C ALA A 271 5.24 -18.87 3.02
N ARG A 272 4.49 -19.98 3.01
CA ARG A 272 4.54 -20.99 1.95
C ARG A 272 4.15 -20.38 0.60
N ASP A 273 3.02 -19.65 0.55
CA ASP A 273 2.47 -19.13 -0.70
C ASP A 273 3.30 -17.93 -1.23
N LEU A 274 4.01 -17.19 -0.37
CA LEU A 274 4.98 -16.17 -0.74
C LEU A 274 6.39 -16.73 -1.04
N ASP A 275 6.65 -17.99 -0.73
CA ASP A 275 7.97 -18.63 -0.84
C ASP A 275 9.06 -17.88 -0.05
N ILE A 276 8.82 -17.74 1.26
CA ILE A 276 9.68 -17.02 2.21
C ILE A 276 9.86 -17.81 3.51
N PRO A 277 10.91 -17.53 4.30
CA PRO A 277 11.09 -18.15 5.62
C PRO A 277 9.95 -17.80 6.57
N ALA A 278 9.35 -18.81 7.22
CA ALA A 278 8.19 -18.64 8.08
C ALA A 278 8.47 -17.80 9.34
N ASP A 279 9.69 -17.85 9.87
CA ASP A 279 10.10 -17.04 11.01
C ASP A 279 10.20 -15.55 10.61
N ARG A 280 10.73 -15.26 9.40
CA ARG A 280 10.79 -13.88 8.90
C ARG A 280 9.38 -13.32 8.65
N ALA A 281 8.48 -14.12 8.01
CA ALA A 281 7.09 -13.74 7.82
C ALA A 281 6.41 -13.38 9.16
N ALA A 282 6.62 -14.20 10.19
CA ALA A 282 6.08 -13.95 11.52
C ALA A 282 6.63 -12.66 12.15
N GLY A 283 7.93 -12.41 12.02
CA GLY A 283 8.55 -11.18 12.54
C GLY A 283 7.99 -9.91 11.87
N TRP A 284 7.87 -9.91 10.55
CA TRP A 284 7.31 -8.78 9.81
C TRP A 284 5.83 -8.54 10.14
N ALA A 285 5.01 -9.61 10.20
CA ALA A 285 3.60 -9.48 10.56
C ALA A 285 3.40 -8.99 12.00
N PHE A 286 4.23 -9.47 12.95
CA PHE A 286 4.18 -9.02 14.33
C PHE A 286 4.57 -7.54 14.47
N LEU A 287 5.66 -7.11 13.84
CA LEU A 287 6.05 -5.69 13.90
C LEU A 287 5.03 -4.79 13.21
N ARG A 288 4.39 -5.26 12.16
CA ARG A 288 3.30 -4.51 11.51
C ARG A 288 2.09 -4.36 12.43
N ALA A 289 1.74 -5.40 13.21
CA ALA A 289 0.68 -5.31 14.23
C ALA A 289 1.04 -4.36 15.38
N VAL A 290 2.32 -4.30 15.77
CA VAL A 290 2.79 -3.32 16.75
C VAL A 290 2.73 -1.90 16.20
N GLU A 291 2.98 -1.71 14.91
CA GLU A 291 2.83 -0.41 14.24
C GLU A 291 1.38 0.07 14.22
N GLU A 292 0.39 -0.83 14.02
CA GLU A 292 -1.03 -0.48 14.14
C GLU A 292 -1.38 0.04 15.54
N ILE A 293 -0.79 -0.55 16.59
CA ILE A 293 -0.96 -0.04 17.96
C ILE A 293 -0.39 1.37 18.09
N ILE A 294 0.80 1.61 17.51
CA ILE A 294 1.44 2.94 17.53
C ILE A 294 0.53 3.96 16.84
N TRP A 295 0.00 3.63 15.68
CA TRP A 295 -0.89 4.53 14.93
C TRP A 295 -2.21 4.75 15.66
N SER A 296 -2.84 3.71 16.25
CA SER A 296 -4.05 3.90 17.04
C SER A 296 -3.86 4.89 18.19
N VAL A 297 -2.65 4.92 18.81
CA VAL A 297 -2.33 5.87 19.87
C VAL A 297 -2.09 7.28 19.30
N GLU A 298 -1.39 7.40 18.17
CA GLU A 298 -1.09 8.68 17.51
C GLU A 298 -2.35 9.37 16.96
N ASP A 299 -3.31 8.58 16.48
CA ASP A 299 -4.57 9.05 15.86
C ASP A 299 -5.74 9.10 16.86
N ASP A 300 -5.50 8.83 18.15
CA ASP A 300 -6.52 8.72 19.20
C ASP A 300 -7.65 7.73 18.85
N ASP A 301 -7.33 6.64 18.11
CA ASP A 301 -8.29 5.60 17.71
C ASP A 301 -8.49 4.56 18.81
N GLU A 302 -9.27 4.95 19.82
CA GLU A 302 -9.63 4.07 20.94
C GLU A 302 -10.49 2.87 20.52
N GLU A 303 -11.19 2.93 19.36
CA GLU A 303 -12.06 1.86 18.88
C GLU A 303 -11.25 0.71 18.28
N ALA A 304 -10.22 0.98 17.47
CA ALA A 304 -9.40 -0.03 16.83
C ALA A 304 -8.33 -0.63 17.77
N LEU A 305 -7.89 0.11 18.76
CA LEU A 305 -6.78 -0.27 19.66
C LEU A 305 -6.94 -1.66 20.32
N PRO A 306 -8.13 -2.06 20.86
CA PRO A 306 -8.30 -3.41 21.44
C PRO A 306 -8.07 -4.54 20.43
N LEU A 307 -8.49 -4.36 19.18
CA LEU A 307 -8.26 -5.33 18.11
C LEU A 307 -6.77 -5.42 17.78
N HIS A 308 -6.09 -4.29 17.62
CA HIS A 308 -4.65 -4.27 17.30
C HIS A 308 -3.81 -4.91 18.40
N LEU A 309 -4.15 -4.69 19.67
CA LEU A 309 -3.53 -5.38 20.82
C LEU A 309 -3.77 -6.90 20.77
N ALA A 310 -5.00 -7.34 20.46
CA ALA A 310 -5.32 -8.75 20.34
C ALA A 310 -4.55 -9.43 19.20
N VAL A 311 -4.45 -8.78 18.06
CA VAL A 311 -3.67 -9.25 16.89
C VAL A 311 -2.18 -9.35 17.22
N ALA A 312 -1.60 -8.32 17.84
CA ALA A 312 -0.20 -8.35 18.25
C ALA A 312 0.09 -9.49 19.26
N ARG A 313 -0.82 -9.71 20.22
CA ARG A 313 -0.70 -10.85 21.15
C ARG A 313 -0.83 -12.21 20.47
N ALA A 314 -1.71 -12.35 19.49
CA ALA A 314 -1.87 -13.60 18.73
C ALA A 314 -0.63 -13.91 17.89
N LEU A 315 0.07 -12.88 17.38
CA LEU A 315 1.30 -12.98 16.60
C LEU A 315 2.57 -13.09 17.47
N ALA A 316 2.48 -12.74 18.75
CA ALA A 316 3.60 -12.82 19.71
C ALA A 316 4.01 -14.29 19.94
N ARG A 317 5.32 -14.56 20.08
CA ARG A 317 5.92 -15.89 20.30
C ARG A 317 6.80 -15.89 21.53
#